data_5f6fb9ca67ca6b038a224d4b4338c6b5
#
_entry.id   5f6fb9ca67ca6b038a224d4b4338c6b5
#
_cell.length_a   1.000
_cell.length_b   1.000
_cell.length_c   1.000
_cell.angle_alpha   90.00
_cell.angle_beta   90.00
_cell.angle_gamma   90.00
#
_symmetry.space_group_name_H-M   'P 1'
#
loop_
_entity.id
_entity.type
_entity.pdbx_description
1 polymer ?
#
loop_
_entity_poly.entity_id
_entity_poly.type
_entity_poly.pdbx_seq_one_letter_code
_entity_poly.pdbx_strand_id
1 'polypeptide(L)'
;MRYLTFALGKGRLANQTLELFEKIGITCEEMKDKKSRKLIFTNEELKLRFFLAKGPDVPTYVEYGAADIGVVGKDTILEEGRKVHEVLDLGYGKCKMCVCGYKDAAPLLQHHELIRVATKYPNIAKDYFYNKKHQTVEIIKLNGSIELAPIVGLSEVIVDIVETGSTLRENGLEVLEEVCPLSARMIVNPVSMRMESERIKNLLMKLRTQI
;
A
#
# COMPACT_ATOMS: atom_id res chain seq x y z
N MET A 1 11.95 26.19 -13.62
CA MET A 1 10.99 25.16 -13.23
C MET A 1 11.63 24.31 -12.14
N ARG A 2 10.99 24.11 -10.97
CA ARG A 2 11.52 23.27 -9.91
C ARG A 2 11.40 21.78 -10.26
N TYR A 3 12.15 20.95 -9.57
CA TYR A 3 11.97 19.50 -9.69
C TYR A 3 10.65 19.06 -9.09
N LEU A 4 9.96 18.16 -9.77
CA LEU A 4 8.86 17.39 -9.21
C LEU A 4 9.43 16.08 -8.66
N THR A 5 9.27 15.85 -7.37
CA THR A 5 9.94 14.75 -6.66
C THR A 5 8.97 13.60 -6.38
N PHE A 6 9.40 12.38 -6.72
CA PHE A 6 8.64 11.14 -6.54
C PHE A 6 9.27 10.26 -5.46
N ALA A 7 8.46 9.82 -4.51
CA ALA A 7 8.79 8.76 -3.56
C ALA A 7 8.16 7.44 -4.01
N LEU A 8 8.95 6.41 -4.25
CA LEU A 8 8.48 5.09 -4.67
C LEU A 8 8.82 4.05 -3.58
N GLY A 9 7.88 3.17 -3.28
CA GLY A 9 8.13 2.03 -2.39
C GLY A 9 9.06 1.02 -3.07
N LYS A 10 10.16 0.64 -2.42
CA LYS A 10 11.11 -0.37 -2.95
C LYS A 10 10.39 -1.68 -3.29
N GLY A 11 10.82 -2.35 -4.38
CA GLY A 11 10.33 -3.66 -4.78
C GLY A 11 9.45 -3.66 -6.03
N ARG A 12 8.54 -4.63 -6.11
CA ARG A 12 7.71 -4.89 -7.31
C ARG A 12 6.92 -3.65 -7.78
N LEU A 13 6.30 -2.91 -6.85
CA LEU A 13 5.51 -1.74 -7.19
C LEU A 13 6.35 -0.63 -7.84
N ALA A 14 7.59 -0.39 -7.37
CA ALA A 14 8.46 0.60 -8.00
C ALA A 14 8.78 0.23 -9.45
N ASN A 15 9.10 -1.04 -9.72
CA ASN A 15 9.40 -1.49 -11.07
C ASN A 15 8.21 -1.30 -12.01
N GLN A 16 7.02 -1.74 -11.59
CA GLN A 16 5.78 -1.57 -12.36
C GLN A 16 5.43 -0.09 -12.57
N THR A 17 5.71 0.77 -11.59
CA THR A 17 5.54 2.22 -11.73
C THR A 17 6.47 2.79 -12.79
N LEU A 18 7.74 2.40 -12.78
CA LEU A 18 8.72 2.87 -13.77
C LEU A 18 8.37 2.40 -15.18
N GLU A 19 7.94 1.14 -15.34
CA GLU A 19 7.46 0.61 -16.62
C GLU A 19 6.24 1.40 -17.14
N LEU A 20 5.31 1.76 -16.25
CA LEU A 20 4.15 2.58 -16.60
C LEU A 20 4.57 3.99 -16.99
N PHE A 21 5.54 4.58 -16.28
CA PHE A 21 6.08 5.91 -16.59
C PHE A 21 6.80 5.93 -17.93
N GLU A 22 7.56 4.89 -18.28
CA GLU A 22 8.22 4.76 -19.59
C GLU A 22 7.21 4.83 -20.74
N LYS A 23 6.02 4.23 -20.60
CA LYS A 23 4.95 4.28 -21.63
C LYS A 23 4.46 5.70 -21.93
N ILE A 24 4.60 6.62 -20.98
CA ILE A 24 4.21 8.04 -21.15
C ILE A 24 5.42 8.97 -21.37
N GLY A 25 6.59 8.39 -21.66
CA GLY A 25 7.82 9.14 -21.97
C GLY A 25 8.57 9.66 -20.75
N ILE A 26 8.29 9.13 -19.55
CA ILE A 26 9.04 9.46 -18.33
C ILE A 26 10.05 8.35 -18.04
N THR A 27 11.32 8.65 -18.21
CA THR A 27 12.43 7.73 -17.95
C THR A 27 13.36 8.29 -16.89
N CYS A 28 14.05 7.40 -16.20
CA CYS A 28 15.17 7.76 -15.32
C CYS A 28 16.29 6.71 -15.48
N GLU A 29 17.19 6.95 -16.42
CA GLU A 29 18.26 5.99 -16.77
C GLU A 29 19.12 5.63 -15.56
N GLU A 30 19.35 6.58 -14.65
CA GLU A 30 20.12 6.33 -13.42
C GLU A 30 19.49 5.25 -12.53
N MET A 31 18.17 5.04 -12.59
CA MET A 31 17.46 4.01 -11.79
C MET A 31 17.62 2.60 -12.38
N LYS A 32 18.07 2.47 -13.62
CA LYS A 32 18.29 1.17 -14.27
C LYS A 32 19.58 0.49 -13.76
N ASP A 33 20.53 1.26 -13.22
CA ASP A 33 21.74 0.72 -12.60
C ASP A 33 21.45 0.12 -11.22
N LYS A 34 21.20 -1.18 -11.17
CA LYS A 34 20.95 -1.95 -9.94
C LYS A 34 22.12 -1.96 -8.95
N LYS A 35 23.34 -1.57 -9.39
CA LYS A 35 24.53 -1.49 -8.53
C LYS A 35 24.69 -0.11 -7.91
N SER A 36 23.94 0.88 -8.36
CA SER A 36 23.99 2.23 -7.84
C SER A 36 23.63 2.27 -6.36
N ARG A 37 24.44 2.98 -5.56
CA ARG A 37 24.13 3.32 -4.16
C ARG A 37 23.55 4.72 -4.01
N LYS A 38 23.21 5.38 -5.12
CA LYS A 38 22.54 6.68 -5.10
C LYS A 38 21.20 6.56 -4.37
N LEU A 39 20.86 7.59 -3.61
CA LEU A 39 19.56 7.68 -2.91
C LEU A 39 18.57 8.52 -3.68
N ILE A 40 19.06 9.45 -4.51
CA ILE A 40 18.26 10.35 -5.35
C ILE A 40 18.71 10.15 -6.80
N PHE A 41 17.74 10.00 -7.68
CA PHE A 41 17.91 9.84 -9.12
C PHE A 41 17.22 11.00 -9.82
N THR A 42 17.84 11.55 -10.85
CA THR A 42 17.38 12.78 -11.49
C THR A 42 17.23 12.62 -13.00
N ASN A 43 16.13 13.10 -13.53
CA ASN A 43 15.97 13.37 -14.95
C ASN A 43 16.01 14.90 -15.13
N GLU A 44 17.12 15.41 -15.64
CA GLU A 44 17.36 16.86 -15.80
C GLU A 44 16.48 17.49 -16.88
N GLU A 45 16.18 16.77 -17.94
CA GLU A 45 15.37 17.25 -19.06
C GLU A 45 13.92 17.51 -18.62
N LEU A 46 13.33 16.54 -17.93
CA LEU A 46 11.94 16.62 -17.46
C LEU A 46 11.82 17.33 -16.10
N LYS A 47 12.93 17.69 -15.46
CA LYS A 47 12.98 18.25 -14.10
C LYS A 47 12.23 17.36 -13.10
N LEU A 48 12.57 16.06 -13.12
CA LEU A 48 12.04 15.05 -12.21
C LEU A 48 13.12 14.51 -11.30
N ARG A 49 12.74 14.20 -10.06
CA ARG A 49 13.57 13.47 -9.10
C ARG A 49 12.82 12.26 -8.58
N PHE A 50 13.56 11.20 -8.31
CA PHE A 50 13.03 9.98 -7.75
C PHE A 50 13.89 9.53 -6.59
N PHE A 51 13.26 8.97 -5.57
CA PHE A 51 13.95 8.19 -4.55
C PHE A 51 13.13 6.98 -4.14
N LEU A 52 13.84 5.96 -3.63
CA LEU A 52 13.26 4.71 -3.19
C LEU A 52 13.25 4.66 -1.67
N ALA A 53 12.06 4.49 -1.07
CA ALA A 53 11.86 4.36 0.37
C ALA A 53 11.23 3.01 0.73
N LYS A 54 11.13 2.70 2.03
CA LYS A 54 10.23 1.63 2.47
C LYS A 54 8.79 2.05 2.20
N GLY A 55 7.93 1.12 1.77
CA GLY A 55 6.52 1.42 1.45
C GLY A 55 5.81 2.24 2.52
N PRO A 56 5.83 1.82 3.81
CA PRO A 56 5.17 2.56 4.90
C PRO A 56 5.68 3.99 5.11
N ASP A 57 6.92 4.30 4.70
CA ASP A 57 7.49 5.64 4.87
C ASP A 57 7.07 6.61 3.76
N VAL A 58 6.66 6.10 2.58
CA VAL A 58 6.32 6.94 1.42
C VAL A 58 5.24 7.98 1.72
N PRO A 59 4.11 7.65 2.37
CA PRO A 59 3.09 8.64 2.71
C PRO A 59 3.62 9.76 3.61
N THR A 60 4.55 9.45 4.51
CA THR A 60 5.20 10.45 5.36
C THR A 60 6.03 11.43 4.54
N TYR A 61 6.86 10.94 3.59
CA TYR A 61 7.63 11.83 2.70
C TYR A 61 6.72 12.74 1.87
N VAL A 62 5.57 12.23 1.43
CA VAL A 62 4.59 13.01 0.67
C VAL A 62 3.87 14.01 1.58
N GLU A 63 3.40 13.62 2.75
CA GLU A 63 2.71 14.53 3.69
C GLU A 63 3.57 15.72 4.06
N TYR A 64 4.85 15.50 4.36
CA TYR A 64 5.79 16.56 4.74
C TYR A 64 6.39 17.34 3.55
N GLY A 65 6.01 17.03 2.33
CA GLY A 65 6.47 17.75 1.13
C GLY A 65 7.92 17.46 0.71
N ALA A 66 8.56 16.44 1.31
CA ALA A 66 9.86 15.95 0.84
C ALA A 66 9.74 15.25 -0.52
N ALA A 67 8.56 14.70 -0.80
CA ALA A 67 8.13 14.31 -2.14
C ALA A 67 6.82 15.00 -2.49
N ASP A 68 6.66 15.34 -3.76
CA ASP A 68 5.42 15.90 -4.31
C ASP A 68 4.39 14.81 -4.55
N ILE A 69 4.87 13.65 -5.02
CA ILE A 69 4.08 12.50 -5.46
C ILE A 69 4.67 11.24 -4.84
N GLY A 70 3.81 10.30 -4.46
CA GLY A 70 4.21 8.97 -4.02
C GLY A 70 3.42 7.88 -4.73
N VAL A 71 3.99 6.67 -4.79
CA VAL A 71 3.29 5.46 -5.22
C VAL A 71 3.43 4.39 -4.15
N VAL A 72 2.28 3.91 -3.67
CA VAL A 72 2.18 2.90 -2.61
C VAL A 72 0.96 2.02 -2.80
N GLY A 73 0.88 0.91 -2.07
CA GLY A 73 -0.34 0.12 -1.96
C GLY A 73 -1.44 0.87 -1.19
N LYS A 74 -2.69 0.56 -1.52
CA LYS A 74 -3.86 1.09 -0.80
C LYS A 74 -3.85 0.71 0.69
N ASP A 75 -3.31 -0.47 1.02
CA ASP A 75 -3.06 -0.92 2.39
C ASP A 75 -2.22 0.08 3.19
N THR A 76 -1.14 0.57 2.60
CA THR A 76 -0.25 1.56 3.22
C THR A 76 -0.97 2.89 3.47
N ILE A 77 -1.80 3.35 2.53
CA ILE A 77 -2.58 4.58 2.71
C ILE A 77 -3.55 4.44 3.88
N LEU A 78 -4.26 3.32 3.94
CA LEU A 78 -5.26 3.05 4.98
C LEU A 78 -4.60 2.86 6.35
N GLU A 79 -3.47 2.15 6.41
CA GLU A 79 -2.78 1.87 7.67
C GLU A 79 -2.10 3.11 8.24
N GLU A 80 -1.39 3.89 7.40
CA GLU A 80 -0.64 5.05 7.87
C GLU A 80 -1.53 6.27 8.16
N GLY A 81 -2.69 6.39 7.52
CA GLY A 81 -3.68 7.45 7.75
C GLY A 81 -3.15 8.88 7.56
N ARG A 82 -2.14 9.06 6.69
CA ARG A 82 -1.48 10.35 6.46
C ARG A 82 -2.34 11.32 5.64
N LYS A 83 -2.13 12.62 5.83
CA LYS A 83 -2.85 13.69 5.12
C LYS A 83 -2.28 13.90 3.71
N VAL A 84 -2.65 13.03 2.80
CA VAL A 84 -2.27 13.05 1.38
C VAL A 84 -3.50 12.94 0.50
N HIS A 85 -3.41 13.41 -0.75
CA HIS A 85 -4.47 13.18 -1.74
C HIS A 85 -4.19 11.88 -2.50
N GLU A 86 -5.07 10.92 -2.41
CA GLU A 86 -5.10 9.77 -3.30
C GLU A 86 -5.76 10.19 -4.61
N VAL A 87 -5.01 10.16 -5.72
CA VAL A 87 -5.43 10.79 -6.98
C VAL A 87 -5.65 9.82 -8.13
N LEU A 88 -5.07 8.61 -8.05
CA LEU A 88 -5.18 7.63 -9.14
C LEU A 88 -4.99 6.19 -8.62
N ASP A 89 -5.87 5.29 -9.06
CA ASP A 89 -5.64 3.85 -9.02
C ASP A 89 -4.80 3.46 -10.25
N LEU A 90 -3.65 2.85 -10.02
CA LEU A 90 -2.72 2.50 -11.08
C LEU A 90 -3.01 1.15 -11.75
N GLY A 91 -4.05 0.44 -11.30
CA GLY A 91 -4.57 -0.76 -11.93
C GLY A 91 -3.74 -2.04 -11.76
N TYR A 92 -2.59 -1.98 -11.10
CA TYR A 92 -1.71 -3.13 -10.84
C TYR A 92 -1.50 -3.37 -9.33
N GLY A 93 -0.82 -4.47 -8.99
CA GLY A 93 -0.63 -4.88 -7.59
C GLY A 93 -1.96 -5.21 -6.90
N LYS A 94 -2.93 -5.73 -7.67
CA LYS A 94 -4.26 -6.07 -7.17
C LYS A 94 -4.21 -7.24 -6.20
N CYS A 95 -4.79 -7.04 -5.02
CA CYS A 95 -4.95 -8.02 -3.96
C CYS A 95 -6.13 -7.61 -3.08
N LYS A 96 -6.33 -8.30 -1.96
CA LYS A 96 -7.41 -8.00 -1.01
C LYS A 96 -6.89 -8.00 0.41
N MET A 97 -7.41 -7.13 1.25
CA MET A 97 -7.31 -7.25 2.70
C MET A 97 -8.41 -8.20 3.16
N CYS A 98 -8.06 -9.22 3.93
CA CYS A 98 -9.00 -10.25 4.36
C CYS A 98 -8.86 -10.56 5.84
N VAL A 99 -9.95 -11.00 6.46
CA VAL A 99 -9.93 -11.76 7.71
C VAL A 99 -9.74 -13.23 7.34
N CYS A 100 -8.71 -13.87 7.90
CA CYS A 100 -8.38 -15.26 7.60
C CYS A 100 -8.19 -16.04 8.89
N GLY A 101 -8.43 -17.35 8.84
CA GLY A 101 -8.30 -18.23 9.99
C GLY A 101 -8.64 -19.66 9.62
N TYR A 102 -8.74 -20.52 10.62
CA TYR A 102 -9.34 -21.84 10.44
C TYR A 102 -10.85 -21.72 10.20
N LYS A 103 -11.43 -22.64 9.47
CA LYS A 103 -12.86 -22.66 9.12
C LYS A 103 -13.79 -22.59 10.32
N ASP A 104 -13.42 -23.23 11.41
CA ASP A 104 -14.16 -23.25 12.68
C ASP A 104 -14.12 -21.93 13.45
N ALA A 105 -13.25 -20.99 13.07
CA ALA A 105 -13.24 -19.64 13.61
C ALA A 105 -14.31 -18.71 12.97
N ALA A 106 -14.92 -19.10 11.84
CA ALA A 106 -15.92 -18.24 11.16
C ALA A 106 -17.13 -17.88 12.02
N PRO A 107 -17.71 -18.78 12.88
CA PRO A 107 -18.81 -18.40 13.78
C PRO A 107 -18.45 -17.31 14.79
N LEU A 108 -17.19 -17.22 15.24
CA LEU A 108 -16.72 -16.22 16.20
C LEU A 108 -16.86 -14.79 15.66
N LEU A 109 -16.80 -14.63 14.33
CA LEU A 109 -16.98 -13.36 13.65
C LEU A 109 -18.44 -12.88 13.63
N GLN A 110 -19.41 -13.77 13.94
CA GLN A 110 -20.86 -13.47 13.92
C GLN A 110 -21.43 -13.28 15.32
N HIS A 111 -20.84 -13.91 16.33
CA HIS A 111 -21.39 -13.95 17.69
C HIS A 111 -20.89 -12.83 18.61
N HIS A 112 -20.11 -11.89 18.10
CA HIS A 112 -19.51 -10.78 18.87
C HIS A 112 -18.71 -11.24 20.10
N GLU A 113 -18.15 -12.44 20.06
CA GLU A 113 -17.24 -12.90 21.09
C GLU A 113 -15.94 -12.09 21.07
N LEU A 114 -15.29 -11.97 22.20
CA LEU A 114 -13.97 -11.34 22.26
C LEU A 114 -12.95 -12.29 21.65
N ILE A 115 -12.43 -11.92 20.49
CA ILE A 115 -11.41 -12.68 19.76
C ILE A 115 -10.10 -11.90 19.65
N ARG A 116 -9.01 -12.62 19.52
CA ARG A 116 -7.68 -12.07 19.23
C ARG A 116 -7.46 -12.03 17.73
N VAL A 117 -7.00 -10.90 17.24
CA VAL A 117 -6.75 -10.65 15.81
C VAL A 117 -5.28 -10.28 15.62
N ALA A 118 -4.49 -11.17 15.05
CA ALA A 118 -3.10 -10.84 14.74
C ALA A 118 -3.00 -10.19 13.35
N THR A 119 -2.20 -9.13 13.24
CA THR A 119 -2.09 -8.39 12.00
C THR A 119 -0.83 -7.52 11.94
N LYS A 120 -0.37 -7.24 10.73
CA LYS A 120 0.58 -6.16 10.44
C LYS A 120 -0.11 -4.80 10.29
N TYR A 121 -1.44 -4.77 10.16
CA TYR A 121 -2.27 -3.63 9.82
C TYR A 121 -3.29 -3.32 10.93
N PRO A 122 -2.82 -2.89 12.14
CA PRO A 122 -3.71 -2.67 13.29
C PRO A 122 -4.77 -1.60 13.06
N ASN A 123 -4.47 -0.54 12.30
CA ASN A 123 -5.45 0.51 12.05
C ASN A 123 -6.56 0.04 11.10
N ILE A 124 -6.21 -0.73 10.06
CA ILE A 124 -7.20 -1.35 9.15
C ILE A 124 -8.07 -2.35 9.91
N ALA A 125 -7.46 -3.21 10.72
CA ALA A 125 -8.19 -4.19 11.54
C ALA A 125 -9.13 -3.48 12.52
N LYS A 126 -8.66 -2.44 13.19
CA LYS A 126 -9.46 -1.64 14.12
C LYS A 126 -10.65 -0.98 13.44
N ASP A 127 -10.43 -0.36 12.28
CA ASP A 127 -11.53 0.25 11.50
C ASP A 127 -12.57 -0.80 11.10
N TYR A 128 -12.10 -1.96 10.64
CA TYR A 128 -12.99 -3.05 10.23
C TYR A 128 -13.83 -3.58 11.38
N PHE A 129 -13.21 -4.00 12.47
CA PHE A 129 -13.95 -4.63 13.58
C PHE A 129 -14.75 -3.62 14.38
N TYR A 130 -14.20 -2.47 14.76
CA TYR A 130 -14.91 -1.53 15.64
C TYR A 130 -15.91 -0.66 14.89
N ASN A 131 -15.52 -0.11 13.72
CA ASN A 131 -16.37 0.86 13.03
C ASN A 131 -17.37 0.21 12.06
N LYS A 132 -16.98 -0.89 11.39
CA LYS A 132 -17.87 -1.54 10.41
C LYS A 132 -18.65 -2.71 10.99
N LYS A 133 -18.01 -3.58 11.76
CA LYS A 133 -18.67 -4.75 12.36
C LYS A 133 -19.26 -4.49 13.75
N HIS A 134 -18.87 -3.41 14.43
CA HIS A 134 -19.23 -3.11 15.81
C HIS A 134 -18.87 -4.25 16.79
N GLN A 135 -17.79 -4.94 16.52
CA GLN A 135 -17.26 -6.05 17.32
C GLN A 135 -15.98 -5.61 18.04
N THR A 136 -15.93 -5.81 19.35
CA THR A 136 -14.73 -5.59 20.15
C THR A 136 -13.78 -6.77 19.97
N VAL A 137 -12.51 -6.49 19.65
CA VAL A 137 -11.47 -7.49 19.46
C VAL A 137 -10.17 -7.06 20.14
N GLU A 138 -9.34 -8.03 20.52
CA GLU A 138 -7.96 -7.76 20.93
C GLU A 138 -7.03 -7.79 19.71
N ILE A 139 -6.40 -6.66 19.38
CA ILE A 139 -5.50 -6.58 18.22
C ILE A 139 -4.07 -6.81 18.66
N ILE A 140 -3.43 -7.83 18.09
CA ILE A 140 -2.03 -8.22 18.31
C ILE A 140 -1.22 -7.81 17.08
N LYS A 141 -0.37 -6.79 17.24
CA LYS A 141 0.50 -6.34 16.15
C LYS A 141 1.69 -7.26 15.97
N LEU A 142 1.87 -7.77 14.75
CA LEU A 142 3.05 -8.49 14.28
C LEU A 142 3.71 -7.72 13.12
N ASN A 143 4.97 -8.06 12.79
CA ASN A 143 5.70 -7.41 11.71
C ASN A 143 5.83 -8.25 10.43
N GLY A 144 5.46 -9.53 10.48
CA GLY A 144 5.47 -10.46 9.36
C GLY A 144 5.13 -11.87 9.81
N SER A 145 5.02 -12.80 8.86
CA SER A 145 4.61 -14.20 9.10
C SER A 145 3.33 -14.29 9.91
N ILE A 146 2.34 -13.50 9.52
CA ILE A 146 1.10 -13.30 10.27
C ILE A 146 0.31 -14.62 10.37
N GLU A 147 0.39 -15.45 9.34
CA GLU A 147 -0.27 -16.75 9.25
C GLU A 147 0.16 -17.71 10.37
N LEU A 148 1.34 -17.49 10.96
CA LEU A 148 1.83 -18.31 12.09
C LEU A 148 0.96 -18.12 13.34
N ALA A 149 0.35 -16.96 13.54
CA ALA A 149 -0.38 -16.63 14.76
C ALA A 149 -1.51 -17.61 15.11
N PRO A 150 -2.45 -17.96 14.22
CA PRO A 150 -3.46 -18.98 14.52
C PRO A 150 -2.87 -20.39 14.67
N ILE A 151 -1.80 -20.71 13.96
CA ILE A 151 -1.16 -22.05 14.02
C ILE A 151 -0.58 -22.33 15.41
N VAL A 152 0.00 -21.32 16.04
CA VAL A 152 0.58 -21.42 17.40
C VAL A 152 -0.39 -21.03 18.52
N GLY A 153 -1.66 -20.74 18.20
CA GLY A 153 -2.69 -20.38 19.17
C GLY A 153 -2.55 -18.97 19.76
N LEU A 154 -1.84 -18.06 19.08
CA LEU A 154 -1.70 -16.68 19.50
C LEU A 154 -2.97 -15.86 19.24
N SER A 155 -3.69 -16.16 18.16
CA SER A 155 -4.94 -15.49 17.78
C SER A 155 -5.92 -16.47 17.12
N GLU A 156 -7.20 -16.16 17.17
CA GLU A 156 -8.25 -16.94 16.51
C GLU A 156 -8.27 -16.66 15.01
N VAL A 157 -8.04 -15.41 14.62
CA VAL A 157 -8.02 -14.95 13.22
C VAL A 157 -6.88 -13.99 12.98
N ILE A 158 -6.60 -13.74 11.71
CA ILE A 158 -5.65 -12.73 11.24
C ILE A 158 -6.34 -11.73 10.31
N VAL A 159 -5.80 -10.53 10.21
CA VAL A 159 -6.10 -9.58 9.12
C VAL A 159 -4.83 -9.40 8.31
N ASP A 160 -4.85 -9.83 7.06
CA ASP A 160 -3.67 -9.75 6.19
C ASP A 160 -4.05 -9.62 4.71
N ILE A 161 -3.04 -9.32 3.89
CA ILE A 161 -3.15 -9.20 2.44
C ILE A 161 -3.17 -10.60 1.81
N VAL A 162 -4.16 -10.83 0.96
CA VAL A 162 -4.30 -12.06 0.19
C VAL A 162 -4.27 -11.74 -1.30
N GLU A 163 -3.25 -12.24 -2.01
CA GLU A 163 -3.13 -12.17 -3.47
C GLU A 163 -3.69 -13.46 -4.11
N THR A 164 -3.10 -14.61 -3.81
CA THR A 164 -3.51 -15.92 -4.35
C THR A 164 -4.09 -16.86 -3.29
N GLY A 165 -3.83 -16.60 -2.03
CA GLY A 165 -4.21 -17.43 -0.90
C GLY A 165 -3.44 -18.76 -0.79
N SER A 166 -2.35 -18.95 -1.55
CA SER A 166 -1.56 -20.19 -1.49
C SER A 166 -0.99 -20.46 -0.11
N THR A 167 -0.36 -19.47 0.52
CA THR A 167 0.21 -19.58 1.87
C THR A 167 -0.85 -19.98 2.90
N LEU A 168 -2.06 -19.40 2.80
CA LEU A 168 -3.16 -19.77 3.70
C LEU A 168 -3.52 -21.25 3.54
N ARG A 169 -3.77 -21.69 2.30
CA ARG A 169 -4.17 -23.08 2.01
C ARG A 169 -3.12 -24.10 2.43
N GLU A 170 -1.84 -23.82 2.20
CA GLU A 170 -0.74 -24.70 2.63
C GLU A 170 -0.68 -24.89 4.15
N ASN A 171 -1.23 -23.95 4.92
CA ASN A 171 -1.27 -23.99 6.38
C ASN A 171 -2.66 -24.29 6.95
N GLY A 172 -3.61 -24.75 6.12
CA GLY A 172 -4.97 -25.10 6.54
C GLY A 172 -5.85 -23.93 6.92
N LEU A 173 -5.44 -22.71 6.56
CA LEU A 173 -6.20 -21.48 6.76
C LEU A 173 -6.98 -21.12 5.50
N GLU A 174 -8.07 -20.37 5.67
CA GLU A 174 -8.87 -19.86 4.57
C GLU A 174 -9.28 -18.41 4.78
N VAL A 175 -9.72 -17.76 3.72
CA VAL A 175 -10.35 -16.43 3.79
C VAL A 175 -11.75 -16.61 4.39
N LEU A 176 -12.00 -15.96 5.51
CA LEU A 176 -13.30 -15.96 6.20
C LEU A 176 -14.16 -14.78 5.77
N GLU A 177 -13.55 -13.59 5.63
CA GLU A 177 -14.23 -12.37 5.20
C GLU A 177 -13.29 -11.48 4.37
N GLU A 178 -13.84 -10.76 3.38
CA GLU A 178 -13.11 -9.73 2.63
C GLU A 178 -13.33 -8.37 3.30
N VAL A 179 -12.25 -7.68 3.64
CA VAL A 179 -12.28 -6.34 4.25
C VAL A 179 -12.38 -5.25 3.20
N CYS A 180 -11.47 -5.25 2.23
CA CYS A 180 -11.46 -4.32 1.09
C CYS A 180 -10.52 -4.77 -0.04
N PRO A 181 -10.78 -4.33 -1.29
CA PRO A 181 -9.86 -4.49 -2.40
C PRO A 181 -8.67 -3.54 -2.25
N LEU A 182 -7.52 -3.98 -2.72
CA LEU A 182 -6.25 -3.25 -2.69
C LEU A 182 -5.62 -3.21 -4.08
N SER A 183 -4.92 -2.11 -4.38
CA SER A 183 -4.09 -1.95 -5.58
C SER A 183 -3.05 -0.85 -5.35
N ALA A 184 -2.12 -0.68 -6.29
CA ALA A 184 -1.18 0.43 -6.28
C ALA A 184 -1.90 1.76 -6.50
N ARG A 185 -1.55 2.76 -5.72
CA ARG A 185 -2.15 4.10 -5.73
C ARG A 185 -1.11 5.18 -5.88
N MET A 186 -1.45 6.21 -6.64
CA MET A 186 -0.69 7.45 -6.65
C MET A 186 -1.27 8.42 -5.62
N ILE A 187 -0.39 8.94 -4.78
CA ILE A 187 -0.71 9.95 -3.75
C ILE A 187 0.07 11.23 -4.02
N VAL A 188 -0.50 12.37 -3.65
CA VAL A 188 0.07 13.69 -3.89
C VAL A 188 0.00 14.54 -2.62
N ASN A 189 1.07 15.31 -2.39
CA ASN A 189 1.07 16.34 -1.34
C ASN A 189 0.03 17.43 -1.64
N PRO A 190 -0.83 17.82 -0.68
CA PRO A 190 -1.87 18.83 -0.89
C PRO A 190 -1.36 20.20 -1.38
N VAL A 191 -0.19 20.63 -0.91
CA VAL A 191 0.43 21.90 -1.34
C VAL A 191 0.98 21.77 -2.76
N SER A 192 1.70 20.69 -3.05
CA SER A 192 2.22 20.41 -4.40
C SER A 192 1.11 20.28 -5.43
N MET A 193 -0.04 19.70 -5.06
CA MET A 193 -1.21 19.60 -5.93
C MET A 193 -1.73 20.97 -6.37
N ARG A 194 -1.57 22.01 -5.54
CA ARG A 194 -1.94 23.38 -5.88
C ARG A 194 -0.84 24.09 -6.67
N MET A 195 0.41 24.00 -6.19
CA MET A 195 1.54 24.73 -6.77
C MET A 195 1.96 24.19 -8.15
N GLU A 196 1.86 22.90 -8.39
CA GLU A 196 2.26 22.19 -9.62
C GLU A 196 1.03 21.60 -10.34
N SER A 197 -0.14 22.23 -10.17
CA SER A 197 -1.44 21.72 -10.61
C SER A 197 -1.46 21.27 -12.07
N GLU A 198 -0.93 22.09 -12.99
CA GLU A 198 -0.92 21.76 -14.42
C GLU A 198 -0.03 20.56 -14.73
N ARG A 199 1.17 20.52 -14.15
CA ARG A 199 2.11 19.40 -14.34
C ARG A 199 1.53 18.09 -13.83
N ILE A 200 0.95 18.13 -12.62
CA ILE A 200 0.35 16.94 -11.99
C ILE A 200 -0.88 16.50 -12.77
N LYS A 201 -1.77 17.40 -13.18
CA LYS A 201 -2.93 17.08 -14.01
C LYS A 201 -2.53 16.47 -15.36
N ASN A 202 -1.52 17.02 -16.04
CA ASN A 202 -1.01 16.48 -17.29
C ASN A 202 -0.42 15.09 -17.12
N LEU A 203 0.33 14.85 -16.02
CA LEU A 203 0.82 13.52 -15.66
C LEU A 203 -0.34 12.53 -15.47
N LEU A 204 -1.34 12.90 -14.67
CA LEU A 204 -2.51 12.05 -14.39
C LEU A 204 -3.31 11.73 -15.66
N MET A 205 -3.49 12.72 -16.56
CA MET A 205 -4.16 12.48 -17.84
C MET A 205 -3.40 11.45 -18.69
N LYS A 206 -2.08 11.60 -18.83
CA LYS A 206 -1.24 10.63 -19.58
C LYS A 206 -1.28 9.24 -18.96
N LEU A 207 -1.20 9.13 -17.63
CA LEU A 207 -1.27 7.83 -16.95
C LEU A 207 -2.62 7.15 -17.16
N ARG A 208 -3.72 7.87 -17.09
CA ARG A 208 -5.08 7.33 -17.31
C ARG A 208 -5.28 6.69 -18.69
N THR A 209 -4.49 7.07 -19.68
CA THR A 209 -4.56 6.44 -21.03
C THR A 209 -3.82 5.11 -21.09
N GLN A 210 -3.07 4.74 -20.04
CA GLN A 210 -2.24 3.54 -20.00
C GLN A 210 -2.71 2.50 -18.96
N ILE A 211 -3.80 2.79 -18.24
CA ILE A 211 -4.36 1.94 -17.16
C ILE A 211 -5.60 1.21 -17.62
#